data_9a3e7fa974dbfa24140dfe8f0d312efc
#
_entry.id   9a3e7fa974dbfa24140dfe8f0d312efc
#
_cell.length_a   1.000
_cell.length_b   1.000
_cell.length_c   1.000
_cell.angle_alpha   90.00
_cell.angle_beta   90.00
_cell.angle_gamma   90.00
#
_symmetry.space_group_name_H-M   'P 1'
#
loop_
_entity.id
_entity.type
_entity.pdbx_description
1 polymer ?
#
loop_
_entity_poly.entity_id
_entity_poly.type
_entity_poly.pdbx_seq_one_letter_code
_entity_poly.pdbx_strand_id
1 'polypeptide(L)'
;MRFTAPLSLDLISGRMLSASMLETANKGYPTAQVLRKHLAALYGADLSTHAYRRGQSHLVDVSLTYVRDEFLSKKNVLTAQILELLYQVIFNPLSNEDEFENNAFEIEKKQLLARLESELEDPFFFAHKELDQLFFQEESMQLVPRDLIARISEETSKSCYSSFQKMLKEDRIDLFFLGDFNEIEVLENLKKFNLTGRKETVNIQYQQGYSNVLREGIARKNLGQSILEMGYHSTIGYEDDQKMGLLLVNGLLGAFPHSKLFTQVREKEGLAYTVSSHLDLFSGFLRLFAGINRQNRNKVRKLMNDQLLAIKNGRFTDSEVNQTKEMIRRTMLLSQDNQDSIIDREYLSLFFGKSVLDLDTLIERLEQVDKDEICRAASSLKLQAIYFMEGAE
;
A
#
# COMPACT_ATOMS: atom_id res chain seq x y z
N MET A 1 9.93 -0.30 12.79
CA MET A 1 9.39 -1.54 13.40
C MET A 1 8.10 -1.87 12.69
N ARG A 2 8.00 -3.08 12.15
CA ARG A 2 6.85 -3.54 11.35
C ARG A 2 6.19 -4.71 12.05
N PHE A 3 4.89 -4.61 12.26
CA PHE A 3 4.03 -5.67 12.76
C PHE A 3 3.23 -6.23 11.61
N THR A 4 3.30 -7.53 11.40
CA THR A 4 2.57 -8.21 10.32
C THR A 4 1.70 -9.32 10.88
N ALA A 5 0.42 -9.30 10.54
CA ALA A 5 -0.55 -10.33 10.87
C ALA A 5 -1.41 -10.71 9.66
N PRO A 6 -2.06 -11.87 9.64
CA PRO A 6 -3.09 -12.17 8.67
C PRO A 6 -4.18 -11.09 8.67
N LEU A 7 -4.69 -10.74 7.48
CA LEU A 7 -5.78 -9.78 7.34
C LEU A 7 -7.05 -10.35 7.97
N SER A 8 -7.56 -9.69 9.01
CA SER A 8 -8.75 -10.09 9.75
C SER A 8 -9.69 -8.91 9.94
N LEU A 9 -10.95 -9.10 9.57
CA LEU A 9 -11.99 -8.09 9.75
C LEU A 9 -12.20 -7.69 11.20
N ASP A 10 -11.99 -8.62 12.13
CA ASP A 10 -12.20 -8.38 13.56
C ASP A 10 -11.05 -7.63 14.23
N LEU A 11 -9.89 -7.58 13.59
CA LEU A 11 -8.69 -6.96 14.18
C LEU A 11 -8.29 -5.65 13.53
N ILE A 12 -8.77 -5.38 12.31
CA ILE A 12 -8.26 -4.26 11.50
C ILE A 12 -8.53 -2.90 12.15
N SER A 13 -9.73 -2.68 12.71
CA SER A 13 -10.13 -1.43 13.38
C SER A 13 -9.24 -1.14 14.60
N GLY A 14 -9.11 -2.12 15.49
CA GLY A 14 -8.26 -1.99 16.68
C GLY A 14 -6.79 -1.79 16.33
N ARG A 15 -6.27 -2.42 15.26
CA ARG A 15 -4.88 -2.23 14.80
C ARG A 15 -4.66 -0.82 14.21
N MET A 16 -5.61 -0.30 13.43
CA MET A 16 -5.55 1.07 12.89
C MET A 16 -5.57 2.11 14.00
N LEU A 17 -6.46 1.97 14.98
CA LEU A 17 -6.52 2.85 16.15
C LEU A 17 -5.26 2.73 17.02
N SER A 18 -4.74 1.51 17.22
CA SER A 18 -3.48 1.31 17.95
C SER A 18 -2.33 2.06 17.30
N ALA A 19 -2.23 2.04 15.96
CA ALA A 19 -1.23 2.82 15.24
C ALA A 19 -1.36 4.32 15.55
N SER A 20 -2.56 4.89 15.48
CA SER A 20 -2.80 6.30 15.82
C SER A 20 -2.42 6.63 17.27
N MET A 21 -2.76 5.75 18.21
CA MET A 21 -2.42 5.94 19.63
C MET A 21 -0.90 5.96 19.89
N LEU A 22 -0.14 5.09 19.18
CA LEU A 22 1.32 5.01 19.32
C LEU A 22 2.04 6.26 18.80
N GLU A 23 1.49 6.95 17.82
CA GLU A 23 2.07 8.15 17.22
C GLU A 23 1.84 9.39 18.09
N THR A 24 0.77 9.42 18.87
CA THR A 24 0.30 10.65 19.51
C THR A 24 0.88 10.88 20.91
N ALA A 25 0.96 9.84 21.75
CA ALA A 25 1.38 9.97 23.14
C ALA A 25 1.81 8.63 23.77
N ASN A 26 2.60 8.71 24.83
CA ASN A 26 2.97 7.57 25.66
C ASN A 26 3.14 8.01 27.11
N LYS A 27 3.40 7.10 28.05
CA LYS A 27 3.53 7.44 29.49
C LYS A 27 4.64 8.43 29.79
N GLY A 28 5.74 8.42 29.02
CA GLY A 28 6.84 9.39 29.15
C GLY A 28 6.51 10.77 28.57
N TYR A 29 5.64 10.80 27.55
CA TYR A 29 5.22 11.99 26.82
C TYR A 29 3.69 11.97 26.66
N PRO A 30 2.95 12.38 27.70
CA PRO A 30 1.51 12.07 27.82
C PRO A 30 0.59 12.95 26.95
N THR A 31 1.12 13.85 26.15
CA THR A 31 0.35 14.63 25.18
C THR A 31 1.12 14.78 23.88
N ALA A 32 0.40 14.92 22.76
CA ALA A 32 0.98 15.18 21.44
C ALA A 32 1.94 16.39 21.44
N GLN A 33 1.62 17.44 22.22
CA GLN A 33 2.48 18.62 22.32
C GLN A 33 3.81 18.30 23.01
N VAL A 34 3.78 17.51 24.08
CA VAL A 34 4.99 17.12 24.84
C VAL A 34 5.86 16.21 23.99
N LEU A 35 5.25 15.23 23.30
CA LEU A 35 5.96 14.33 22.40
C LEU A 35 6.60 15.09 21.22
N ARG A 36 5.86 16.01 20.57
CA ARG A 36 6.40 16.84 19.48
C ARG A 36 7.55 17.74 19.93
N LYS A 37 7.48 18.31 21.14
CA LYS A 37 8.60 19.08 21.73
C LYS A 37 9.82 18.19 21.95
N HIS A 38 9.63 16.96 22.39
CA HIS A 38 10.72 16.02 22.56
C HIS A 38 11.35 15.63 21.22
N LEU A 39 10.54 15.31 20.20
CA LEU A 39 11.02 15.04 18.84
C LEU A 39 11.80 16.23 18.26
N ALA A 40 11.31 17.46 18.46
CA ALA A 40 12.04 18.67 18.07
C ALA A 40 13.40 18.82 18.78
N ALA A 41 13.47 18.46 20.08
CA ALA A 41 14.71 18.44 20.83
C ALA A 41 15.69 17.34 20.40
N LEU A 42 15.18 16.28 19.77
CA LEU A 42 15.95 15.23 19.08
C LEU A 42 16.31 15.63 17.64
N TYR A 43 16.64 16.89 17.43
CA TYR A 43 17.05 17.48 16.15
C TYR A 43 16.00 17.37 15.05
N GLY A 44 14.72 17.43 15.43
CA GLY A 44 13.61 17.32 14.48
C GLY A 44 13.37 15.88 14.02
N ALA A 45 13.60 14.91 14.89
CA ALA A 45 13.20 13.53 14.60
C ALA A 45 11.70 13.45 14.32
N ASP A 46 11.32 12.56 13.40
CA ASP A 46 9.93 12.29 13.04
C ASP A 46 9.51 10.90 13.50
N LEU A 47 8.32 10.82 14.08
CA LEU A 47 7.64 9.56 14.44
C LEU A 47 6.37 9.48 13.62
N SER A 48 6.24 8.42 12.84
CA SER A 48 5.05 8.17 12.03
C SER A 48 4.58 6.73 12.16
N THR A 49 3.28 6.53 12.00
CA THR A 49 2.67 5.20 11.98
C THR A 49 1.80 5.03 10.74
N HIS A 50 1.87 3.84 10.14
CA HIS A 50 1.04 3.48 8.99
C HIS A 50 0.44 2.10 9.17
N ALA A 51 -0.87 2.01 8.96
CA ALA A 51 -1.60 0.74 8.91
C ALA A 51 -2.12 0.51 7.49
N TYR A 52 -1.74 -0.60 6.86
CA TYR A 52 -2.08 -0.88 5.47
C TYR A 52 -2.15 -2.38 5.18
N ARG A 53 -2.76 -2.71 4.05
CA ARG A 53 -2.88 -4.09 3.56
C ARG A 53 -1.81 -4.40 2.50
N ARG A 54 -1.26 -5.62 2.54
CA ARG A 54 -0.48 -6.20 1.45
C ARG A 54 -0.89 -7.66 1.24
N GLY A 55 -1.48 -7.98 0.09
CA GLY A 55 -2.09 -9.28 -0.14
C GLY A 55 -3.08 -9.65 0.96
N GLN A 56 -2.89 -10.81 1.59
CA GLN A 56 -3.68 -11.30 2.73
C GLN A 56 -3.13 -10.88 4.10
N SER A 57 -2.22 -9.93 4.17
CA SER A 57 -1.66 -9.45 5.44
C SER A 57 -2.03 -8.00 5.71
N HIS A 58 -2.20 -7.68 6.99
CA HIS A 58 -2.34 -6.33 7.52
C HIS A 58 -1.05 -5.96 8.25
N LEU A 59 -0.45 -4.86 7.83
CA LEU A 59 0.82 -4.36 8.33
C LEU A 59 0.57 -3.09 9.16
N VAL A 60 1.32 -2.96 10.26
CA VAL A 60 1.41 -1.73 11.04
C VAL A 60 2.88 -1.37 11.16
N ASP A 61 3.26 -0.25 10.60
CA ASP A 61 4.61 0.30 10.68
C ASP A 61 4.67 1.39 11.75
N VAL A 62 5.71 1.35 12.58
CA VAL A 62 6.11 2.43 13.47
C VAL A 62 7.50 2.85 13.05
N SER A 63 7.63 4.05 12.51
CA SER A 63 8.84 4.58 11.90
C SER A 63 9.38 5.77 12.66
N LEU A 64 10.69 5.80 12.85
CA LEU A 64 11.43 6.94 13.41
C LEU A 64 12.51 7.36 12.42
N THR A 65 12.43 8.60 11.96
CA THR A 65 13.41 9.20 11.04
C THR A 65 14.15 10.30 11.77
N TYR A 66 15.48 10.29 11.71
CA TYR A 66 16.32 11.25 12.42
C TYR A 66 17.64 11.51 11.69
N VAL A 67 18.33 12.58 12.04
CA VAL A 67 19.64 12.93 11.48
C VAL A 67 20.74 11.99 11.99
N ARG A 68 21.76 11.75 11.17
CA ARG A 68 22.91 10.89 11.55
C ARG A 68 23.71 11.51 12.69
N ASP A 69 24.11 10.68 13.63
CA ASP A 69 24.92 11.09 14.80
C ASP A 69 26.24 11.79 14.42
N GLU A 70 26.83 11.46 13.28
CA GLU A 70 28.09 12.06 12.82
C GLU A 70 27.98 13.58 12.54
N PHE A 71 26.79 14.08 12.23
CA PHE A 71 26.55 15.50 11.98
C PHE A 71 26.35 16.29 13.27
N LEU A 72 26.33 15.63 14.43
CA LEU A 72 26.08 16.26 15.72
C LEU A 72 27.36 16.54 16.47
N SER A 73 27.32 17.60 17.34
CA SER A 73 28.45 17.95 18.20
C SER A 73 28.76 16.86 19.23
N LYS A 74 27.72 16.11 19.68
CA LYS A 74 27.87 14.97 20.58
C LYS A 74 27.59 13.70 19.73
N LYS A 75 28.62 12.94 19.44
CA LYS A 75 28.54 11.71 18.66
C LYS A 75 27.93 10.57 19.48
N ASN A 76 27.24 9.66 18.82
CA ASN A 76 26.72 8.38 19.34
C ASN A 76 25.75 8.51 20.51
N VAL A 77 24.93 9.58 20.54
CA VAL A 77 23.95 9.79 21.63
C VAL A 77 22.52 9.74 21.08
N LEU A 78 22.30 10.22 19.85
CA LEU A 78 20.96 10.35 19.30
C LEU A 78 20.33 9.01 18.99
N THR A 79 21.06 8.08 18.39
CA THR A 79 20.56 6.73 18.09
C THR A 79 20.07 6.02 19.35
N ALA A 80 20.81 6.09 20.47
CA ALA A 80 20.38 5.52 21.73
C ALA A 80 19.10 6.18 22.27
N GLN A 81 18.97 7.52 22.15
CA GLN A 81 17.77 8.25 22.56
C GLN A 81 16.56 7.90 21.69
N ILE A 82 16.75 7.71 20.37
CA ILE A 82 15.70 7.28 19.45
C ILE A 82 15.23 5.85 19.78
N LEU A 83 16.13 4.93 20.08
CA LEU A 83 15.78 3.58 20.51
C LEU A 83 15.06 3.58 21.87
N GLU A 84 15.44 4.47 22.78
CA GLU A 84 14.69 4.67 24.04
C GLU A 84 13.28 5.20 23.75
N LEU A 85 13.14 6.18 22.87
CA LEU A 85 11.84 6.69 22.47
C LEU A 85 10.98 5.59 21.83
N LEU A 86 11.54 4.77 20.92
CA LEU A 86 10.82 3.64 20.34
C LEU A 86 10.35 2.65 21.42
N TYR A 87 11.22 2.37 22.40
CA TYR A 87 10.83 1.54 23.55
C TYR A 87 9.65 2.14 24.32
N GLN A 88 9.69 3.46 24.62
CA GLN A 88 8.60 4.14 25.32
C GLN A 88 7.30 4.11 24.52
N VAL A 89 7.36 4.34 23.21
CA VAL A 89 6.20 4.28 22.32
C VAL A 89 5.54 2.89 22.34
N ILE A 90 6.35 1.83 22.24
CA ILE A 90 5.83 0.47 22.10
C ILE A 90 5.46 -0.18 23.44
N PHE A 91 6.29 -0.03 24.46
CA PHE A 91 6.13 -0.77 25.73
C PHE A 91 5.55 0.04 26.88
N ASN A 92 5.48 1.37 26.72
CA ASN A 92 4.87 2.27 27.68
C ASN A 92 3.82 3.18 27.02
N PRO A 93 2.85 2.63 26.26
CA PRO A 93 1.79 3.42 25.64
C PRO A 93 1.00 4.18 26.69
N LEU A 94 0.31 5.24 26.30
CA LEU A 94 -0.54 6.00 27.21
C LEU A 94 -1.78 5.18 27.58
N SER A 95 -1.69 4.41 28.66
CA SER A 95 -2.68 3.46 29.10
C SER A 95 -2.84 3.45 30.61
N ASN A 96 -4.05 3.12 31.07
CA ASN A 96 -4.41 2.85 32.46
C ASN A 96 -4.81 1.38 32.55
N GLU A 97 -4.13 0.60 33.40
CA GLU A 97 -4.36 -0.84 33.59
C GLU A 97 -4.48 -1.61 32.25
N ASP A 98 -5.68 -1.96 31.82
CA ASP A 98 -6.00 -2.75 30.65
C ASP A 98 -6.72 -1.98 29.52
N GLU A 99 -6.59 -0.65 29.48
CA GLU A 99 -7.17 0.22 28.45
C GLU A 99 -6.26 1.39 28.09
N PHE A 100 -6.37 1.91 26.88
CA PHE A 100 -5.76 3.20 26.54
C PHE A 100 -6.39 4.34 27.33
N GLU A 101 -5.63 5.42 27.55
CA GLU A 101 -6.20 6.61 28.20
C GLU A 101 -7.39 7.12 27.38
N ASN A 102 -8.55 7.23 28.01
CA ASN A 102 -9.83 7.36 27.32
C ASN A 102 -9.95 8.67 26.52
N ASN A 103 -9.46 9.78 27.06
CA ASN A 103 -9.58 11.05 26.34
C ASN A 103 -8.69 11.08 25.10
N ALA A 104 -7.46 10.57 25.17
CA ALA A 104 -6.58 10.45 24.01
C ALA A 104 -7.19 9.49 22.97
N PHE A 105 -7.74 8.35 23.42
CA PHE A 105 -8.42 7.40 22.55
C PHE A 105 -9.58 8.02 21.78
N GLU A 106 -10.47 8.76 22.45
CA GLU A 106 -11.63 9.39 21.79
C GLU A 106 -11.20 10.47 20.78
N ILE A 107 -10.11 11.20 21.06
CA ILE A 107 -9.54 12.16 20.10
C ILE A 107 -9.03 11.44 18.85
N GLU A 108 -8.21 10.40 19.02
CA GLU A 108 -7.64 9.65 17.88
C GLU A 108 -8.71 8.91 17.08
N LYS A 109 -9.69 8.31 17.76
CA LYS A 109 -10.84 7.68 17.12
C LYS A 109 -11.61 8.67 16.25
N LYS A 110 -11.89 9.87 16.78
CA LYS A 110 -12.57 10.92 16.02
C LYS A 110 -11.76 11.39 14.81
N GLN A 111 -10.44 11.54 14.96
CA GLN A 111 -9.57 11.93 13.85
C GLN A 111 -9.50 10.85 12.76
N LEU A 112 -9.40 9.59 13.14
CA LEU A 112 -9.38 8.47 12.21
C LEU A 112 -10.71 8.37 11.44
N LEU A 113 -11.85 8.49 12.12
CA LEU A 113 -13.18 8.51 11.48
C LEU A 113 -13.31 9.67 10.49
N ALA A 114 -12.93 10.90 10.89
CA ALA A 114 -12.98 12.06 10.01
C ALA A 114 -12.09 11.90 8.76
N ARG A 115 -10.90 11.26 8.91
CA ARG A 115 -10.02 10.94 7.78
C ARG A 115 -10.69 9.97 6.81
N LEU A 116 -11.27 8.87 7.31
CA LEU A 116 -11.94 7.87 6.47
C LEU A 116 -13.20 8.43 5.79
N GLU A 117 -13.93 9.31 6.46
CA GLU A 117 -15.06 10.04 5.87
C GLU A 117 -14.58 10.95 4.73
N SER A 118 -13.51 11.69 4.93
CA SER A 118 -12.89 12.53 3.90
C SER A 118 -12.36 11.73 2.70
N GLU A 119 -11.80 10.55 2.92
CA GLU A 119 -11.38 9.64 1.84
C GLU A 119 -12.57 9.20 0.96
N LEU A 120 -13.77 9.04 1.54
CA LEU A 120 -14.99 8.71 0.79
C LEU A 120 -15.52 9.86 -0.06
N GLU A 121 -15.09 11.09 0.21
CA GLU A 121 -15.45 12.26 -0.61
C GLU A 121 -14.65 12.29 -1.93
N ASP A 122 -13.46 11.64 -2.00
CA ASP A 122 -12.73 11.46 -3.26
C ASP A 122 -13.48 10.48 -4.17
N PRO A 123 -13.99 10.93 -5.32
CA PRO A 123 -14.78 10.09 -6.20
C PRO A 123 -14.00 8.91 -6.80
N PHE A 124 -12.71 9.10 -7.10
CA PHE A 124 -11.87 8.00 -7.62
C PHE A 124 -11.57 6.98 -6.55
N PHE A 125 -11.22 7.43 -5.35
CA PHE A 125 -10.99 6.53 -4.23
C PHE A 125 -12.24 5.70 -3.90
N PHE A 126 -13.42 6.34 -3.88
CA PHE A 126 -14.69 5.65 -3.70
C PHE A 126 -14.91 4.60 -4.80
N ALA A 127 -14.77 4.98 -6.07
CA ALA A 127 -14.95 4.06 -7.20
C ALA A 127 -13.96 2.89 -7.16
N HIS A 128 -12.71 3.14 -6.78
CA HIS A 128 -11.70 2.10 -6.57
C HIS A 128 -12.15 1.06 -5.55
N LYS A 129 -12.71 1.49 -4.42
CA LYS A 129 -13.19 0.61 -3.36
C LYS A 129 -14.43 -0.18 -3.74
N GLU A 130 -15.35 0.42 -4.47
CA GLU A 130 -16.52 -0.28 -5.01
C GLU A 130 -16.10 -1.34 -6.06
N LEU A 131 -15.09 -1.06 -6.90
CA LEU A 131 -14.51 -2.06 -7.79
C LEU A 131 -13.87 -3.21 -7.00
N ASP A 132 -13.12 -2.92 -5.92
CA ASP A 132 -12.50 -3.93 -5.07
C ASP A 132 -13.56 -4.91 -4.52
N GLN A 133 -14.72 -4.42 -4.06
CA GLN A 133 -15.84 -5.26 -3.60
C GLN A 133 -16.38 -6.20 -4.69
N LEU A 134 -16.45 -5.72 -5.92
CA LEU A 134 -16.89 -6.54 -7.06
C LEU A 134 -15.83 -7.53 -7.51
N PHE A 135 -14.56 -7.18 -7.38
CA PHE A 135 -13.46 -7.97 -7.91
C PHE A 135 -13.05 -9.10 -6.97
N PHE A 136 -12.79 -8.81 -5.70
CA PHE A 136 -12.30 -9.79 -4.76
C PHE A 136 -13.39 -10.78 -4.32
N GLN A 137 -12.99 -12.03 -4.02
CA GLN A 137 -13.90 -13.08 -3.58
C GLN A 137 -13.93 -13.22 -2.05
N GLU A 138 -12.82 -12.90 -1.38
CA GLU A 138 -12.68 -12.97 0.05
C GLU A 138 -13.17 -11.67 0.71
N GLU A 139 -14.00 -11.79 1.74
CA GLU A 139 -14.64 -10.67 2.43
C GLU A 139 -13.62 -9.67 3.01
N SER A 140 -12.52 -10.17 3.56
CA SER A 140 -11.44 -9.32 4.09
C SER A 140 -10.77 -8.45 3.03
N MET A 141 -10.76 -8.92 1.77
CA MET A 141 -10.24 -8.19 0.62
C MET A 141 -11.23 -7.16 0.04
N GLN A 142 -12.53 -7.32 0.32
CA GLN A 142 -13.61 -6.45 -0.13
C GLN A 142 -13.82 -5.22 0.76
N LEU A 143 -13.07 -5.10 1.85
CA LEU A 143 -13.26 -4.07 2.87
C LEU A 143 -13.15 -2.66 2.29
N VAL A 144 -14.19 -1.87 2.51
CA VAL A 144 -14.27 -0.46 2.11
C VAL A 144 -14.27 0.46 3.33
N PRO A 145 -13.95 1.76 3.18
CA PRO A 145 -13.93 2.71 4.29
C PRO A 145 -15.25 2.78 5.08
N ARG A 146 -16.39 2.61 4.43
CA ARG A 146 -17.70 2.58 5.09
C ARG A 146 -17.79 1.47 6.14
N ASP A 147 -17.28 0.27 5.83
CA ASP A 147 -17.27 -0.86 6.76
C ASP A 147 -16.25 -0.63 7.90
N LEU A 148 -15.12 0.00 7.56
CA LEU A 148 -14.12 0.42 8.55
C LEU A 148 -14.68 1.47 9.51
N ILE A 149 -15.40 2.47 9.02
CA ILE A 149 -16.06 3.50 9.84
C ILE A 149 -17.02 2.85 10.84
N ALA A 150 -17.84 1.91 10.39
CA ALA A 150 -18.77 1.19 11.27
C ALA A 150 -18.01 0.43 12.38
N ARG A 151 -16.98 -0.36 12.02
CA ARG A 151 -16.16 -1.12 12.98
C ARG A 151 -15.39 -0.23 13.94
N ILE A 152 -14.76 0.84 13.46
CA ILE A 152 -14.03 1.80 14.30
C ILE A 152 -14.97 2.49 15.28
N SER A 153 -16.21 2.80 14.85
CA SER A 153 -17.21 3.42 15.72
C SER A 153 -17.62 2.55 16.92
N GLU A 154 -17.51 1.23 16.80
CA GLU A 154 -17.79 0.27 17.86
C GLU A 154 -16.59 0.06 18.81
N GLU A 155 -15.37 0.44 18.42
CA GLU A 155 -14.19 0.25 19.26
C GLU A 155 -14.25 1.11 20.53
N THR A 156 -13.73 0.55 21.60
CA THR A 156 -13.54 1.20 22.91
C THR A 156 -12.05 1.29 23.25
N SER A 157 -11.67 2.14 24.20
CA SER A 157 -10.29 2.21 24.71
C SER A 157 -9.76 0.85 25.14
N LYS A 158 -10.63 0.03 25.75
CA LYS A 158 -10.31 -1.32 26.21
C LYS A 158 -10.15 -2.32 25.06
N SER A 159 -11.09 -2.36 24.09
CA SER A 159 -10.99 -3.26 22.94
C SER A 159 -9.77 -2.94 22.06
N CYS A 160 -9.50 -1.65 21.86
CA CYS A 160 -8.32 -1.19 21.14
C CYS A 160 -7.01 -1.59 21.85
N TYR A 161 -6.94 -1.41 23.19
CA TYR A 161 -5.76 -1.82 23.96
C TYR A 161 -5.56 -3.34 23.93
N SER A 162 -6.63 -4.12 23.99
CA SER A 162 -6.58 -5.58 23.82
C SER A 162 -6.03 -5.96 22.43
N SER A 163 -6.46 -5.29 21.37
CA SER A 163 -5.93 -5.47 20.01
C SER A 163 -4.44 -5.13 19.92
N PHE A 164 -4.02 -4.05 20.59
CA PHE A 164 -2.61 -3.68 20.69
C PHE A 164 -1.78 -4.73 21.43
N GLN A 165 -2.26 -5.22 22.56
CA GLN A 165 -1.58 -6.29 23.32
C GLN A 165 -1.46 -7.59 22.51
N LYS A 166 -2.51 -7.92 21.74
CA LYS A 166 -2.50 -9.05 20.83
C LYS A 166 -1.47 -8.85 19.72
N MET A 167 -1.40 -7.65 19.12
CA MET A 167 -0.40 -7.28 18.11
C MET A 167 1.03 -7.46 18.64
N LEU A 168 1.31 -6.96 19.87
CA LEU A 168 2.61 -7.12 20.52
C LEU A 168 2.97 -8.59 20.79
N LYS A 169 1.99 -9.43 21.09
CA LYS A 169 2.20 -10.83 21.51
C LYS A 169 2.25 -11.79 20.33
N GLU A 170 1.42 -11.59 19.32
CA GLU A 170 1.12 -12.59 18.29
C GLU A 170 1.69 -12.22 16.91
N ASP A 171 1.81 -10.94 16.57
CA ASP A 171 2.27 -10.54 15.23
C ASP A 171 3.72 -10.94 14.99
N ARG A 172 4.04 -11.21 13.73
CA ARG A 172 5.42 -11.17 13.27
C ARG A 172 5.94 -9.75 13.41
N ILE A 173 7.11 -9.58 14.03
CA ILE A 173 7.76 -8.28 14.22
C ILE A 173 9.11 -8.31 13.51
N ASP A 174 9.30 -7.38 12.58
CA ASP A 174 10.56 -7.15 11.89
C ASP A 174 11.07 -5.74 12.25
N LEU A 175 12.36 -5.62 12.53
CA LEU A 175 13.05 -4.36 12.84
C LEU A 175 14.02 -4.05 11.71
N PHE A 176 13.85 -2.88 11.09
CA PHE A 176 14.73 -2.40 10.03
C PHE A 176 15.46 -1.15 10.49
N PHE A 177 16.76 -1.12 10.26
CA PHE A 177 17.62 0.02 10.51
C PHE A 177 18.31 0.39 9.20
N LEU A 178 18.10 1.60 8.75
CA LEU A 178 18.67 2.12 7.51
C LEU A 178 19.49 3.38 7.82
N GLY A 179 20.78 3.35 7.54
CA GLY A 179 21.66 4.47 7.76
C GLY A 179 23.05 4.02 8.22
N ASP A 180 23.83 4.97 8.68
CA ASP A 180 25.15 4.74 9.28
C ASP A 180 25.01 4.76 10.80
N PHE A 181 25.15 3.62 11.45
CA PHE A 181 25.01 3.41 12.88
C PHE A 181 25.92 2.27 13.38
N ASN A 182 26.16 2.27 14.69
CA ASN A 182 26.90 1.18 15.32
C ASN A 182 25.97 0.00 15.61
N GLU A 183 26.12 -1.10 14.85
CA GLU A 183 25.29 -2.31 14.99
C GLU A 183 25.32 -2.91 16.40
N ILE A 184 26.48 -2.89 17.07
CA ILE A 184 26.62 -3.45 18.42
C ILE A 184 25.78 -2.62 19.40
N GLU A 185 25.84 -1.30 19.30
CA GLU A 185 25.08 -0.38 20.16
C GLU A 185 23.58 -0.54 19.94
N VAL A 186 23.15 -0.66 18.68
CA VAL A 186 21.74 -0.93 18.33
C VAL A 186 21.28 -2.25 18.95
N LEU A 187 22.03 -3.33 18.77
CA LEU A 187 21.68 -4.65 19.31
C LEU A 187 21.64 -4.65 20.84
N GLU A 188 22.56 -3.95 21.52
CA GLU A 188 22.54 -3.83 22.98
C GLU A 188 21.30 -3.09 23.48
N ASN A 189 20.92 -1.98 22.83
CA ASN A 189 19.71 -1.25 23.18
C ASN A 189 18.44 -2.07 22.91
N LEU A 190 18.43 -2.93 21.87
CA LEU A 190 17.29 -3.79 21.58
C LEU A 190 17.08 -4.93 22.57
N LYS A 191 18.10 -5.32 23.35
CA LYS A 191 17.94 -6.39 24.39
C LYS A 191 16.81 -6.09 25.38
N LYS A 192 16.59 -4.81 25.72
CA LYS A 192 15.51 -4.39 26.64
C LYS A 192 14.09 -4.57 26.05
N PHE A 193 13.95 -4.70 24.72
CA PHE A 193 12.66 -4.93 24.08
C PHE A 193 12.08 -6.31 24.41
N ASN A 194 12.96 -7.24 24.84
CA ASN A 194 12.58 -8.61 25.23
C ASN A 194 11.62 -9.31 24.25
N LEU A 195 11.85 -9.08 22.95
CA LEU A 195 11.08 -9.71 21.90
C LEU A 195 11.49 -11.17 21.77
N THR A 196 10.51 -12.07 21.83
CA THR A 196 10.72 -13.51 21.61
C THR A 196 10.50 -13.85 20.15
N GLY A 197 11.29 -14.80 19.63
CA GLY A 197 11.10 -15.32 18.27
C GLY A 197 9.70 -15.93 18.09
N ARG A 198 9.06 -15.64 16.96
CA ARG A 198 7.71 -16.11 16.61
C ARG A 198 7.76 -16.94 15.34
N LYS A 199 6.91 -17.95 15.28
CA LYS A 199 6.83 -18.88 14.14
C LYS A 199 5.63 -18.59 13.23
N GLU A 200 5.02 -17.41 13.34
CA GLU A 200 3.84 -17.13 12.54
C GLU A 200 4.19 -17.01 11.06
N THR A 201 3.54 -17.83 10.26
CA THR A 201 3.64 -17.76 8.80
C THR A 201 2.60 -16.77 8.31
N VAL A 202 3.03 -15.61 7.85
CA VAL A 202 2.16 -14.64 7.19
C VAL A 202 2.31 -14.78 5.68
N ASN A 203 1.20 -14.65 4.98
CA ASN A 203 1.18 -14.64 3.52
C ASN A 203 0.93 -13.22 3.02
N ILE A 204 1.94 -12.62 2.41
CA ILE A 204 1.85 -11.27 1.83
C ILE A 204 1.31 -11.27 0.40
N GLN A 205 0.90 -12.41 -0.13
CA GLN A 205 0.22 -12.55 -1.42
C GLN A 205 -1.22 -12.98 -1.22
N TYR A 206 -2.07 -12.58 -2.13
CA TYR A 206 -3.44 -13.06 -2.27
C TYR A 206 -3.62 -13.67 -3.66
N GLN A 207 -4.19 -14.84 -3.72
CA GLN A 207 -4.52 -15.49 -4.97
C GLN A 207 -5.97 -15.96 -4.95
N GLN A 208 -6.70 -15.64 -5.99
CA GLN A 208 -8.08 -16.11 -6.19
C GLN A 208 -8.21 -16.80 -7.55
N GLY A 209 -9.15 -17.71 -7.65
CA GLY A 209 -9.51 -18.32 -8.93
C GLY A 209 -10.22 -17.33 -9.85
N TYR A 210 -9.95 -17.40 -11.15
CA TYR A 210 -10.71 -16.64 -12.12
C TYR A 210 -12.17 -17.12 -12.14
N SER A 211 -13.11 -16.18 -12.09
CA SER A 211 -14.54 -16.45 -12.28
C SER A 211 -14.95 -16.08 -13.70
N ASN A 212 -15.68 -16.99 -14.39
CA ASN A 212 -16.26 -16.68 -15.70
C ASN A 212 -17.47 -15.73 -15.63
N VAL A 213 -17.86 -15.32 -14.42
CA VAL A 213 -18.97 -14.37 -14.20
C VAL A 213 -18.39 -12.97 -14.10
N LEU A 214 -18.71 -12.12 -15.08
CA LEU A 214 -18.41 -10.69 -15.02
C LEU A 214 -19.36 -10.03 -14.02
N ARG A 215 -18.79 -9.40 -12.98
CA ARG A 215 -19.55 -8.63 -12.00
C ARG A 215 -19.58 -7.16 -12.42
N GLU A 216 -20.77 -6.57 -12.50
CA GLU A 216 -20.93 -5.17 -12.86
C GLU A 216 -21.69 -4.42 -11.75
N GLY A 217 -21.19 -3.23 -11.38
CA GLY A 217 -21.83 -2.31 -10.43
C GLY A 217 -22.03 -0.94 -11.06
N ILE A 218 -23.14 -0.30 -10.71
CA ILE A 218 -23.46 1.07 -11.14
C ILE A 218 -23.98 1.83 -9.92
N ALA A 219 -23.42 3.01 -9.69
CA ALA A 219 -23.97 3.96 -8.74
C ALA A 219 -24.13 5.34 -9.39
N ARG A 220 -25.07 6.14 -8.87
CA ARG A 220 -25.26 7.53 -9.27
C ARG A 220 -24.83 8.45 -8.14
N LYS A 221 -23.99 9.42 -8.46
CA LYS A 221 -23.58 10.48 -7.53
C LYS A 221 -23.67 11.84 -8.22
N ASN A 222 -23.90 12.87 -7.44
CA ASN A 222 -23.90 14.25 -7.96
C ASN A 222 -22.45 14.74 -8.14
N LEU A 223 -21.85 14.40 -9.26
CA LEU A 223 -20.45 14.69 -9.61
C LEU A 223 -20.38 15.30 -11.01
N GLY A 224 -19.40 16.18 -11.23
CA GLY A 224 -19.18 16.81 -12.53
C GLY A 224 -18.62 15.87 -13.63
N GLN A 225 -18.24 14.63 -13.28
CA GLN A 225 -17.79 13.62 -14.23
C GLN A 225 -18.19 12.23 -13.74
N SER A 226 -18.34 11.31 -14.69
CA SER A 226 -18.51 9.89 -14.42
C SER A 226 -17.18 9.19 -14.33
N ILE A 227 -17.11 8.09 -13.57
CA ILE A 227 -15.89 7.28 -13.43
C ILE A 227 -16.20 5.86 -13.90
N LEU A 228 -15.40 5.35 -14.82
CA LEU A 228 -15.43 3.98 -15.29
C LEU A 228 -14.20 3.24 -14.76
N GLU A 229 -14.43 2.10 -14.14
CA GLU A 229 -13.41 1.20 -13.62
C GLU A 229 -13.55 -0.19 -14.19
N MET A 230 -12.43 -0.84 -14.50
CA MET A 230 -12.38 -2.21 -15.01
C MET A 230 -11.30 -2.99 -14.27
N GLY A 231 -11.68 -4.10 -13.65
CA GLY A 231 -10.79 -4.99 -12.89
C GLY A 231 -10.47 -6.25 -13.67
N TYR A 232 -9.19 -6.49 -13.90
CA TYR A 232 -8.68 -7.69 -14.58
C TYR A 232 -7.94 -8.58 -13.60
N HIS A 233 -8.29 -9.85 -13.59
CA HIS A 233 -7.59 -10.89 -12.86
C HIS A 233 -6.33 -11.32 -13.62
N SER A 234 -5.23 -11.52 -12.87
CA SER A 234 -3.99 -12.10 -13.36
C SER A 234 -3.60 -13.31 -12.50
N THR A 235 -3.10 -14.35 -13.14
CA THR A 235 -2.44 -15.46 -12.43
C THR A 235 -0.97 -15.19 -12.15
N ILE A 236 -0.40 -14.15 -12.76
CA ILE A 236 0.98 -13.73 -12.56
C ILE A 236 1.04 -12.90 -11.27
N GLY A 237 1.75 -13.42 -10.27
CA GLY A 237 1.99 -12.77 -9.00
C GLY A 237 3.42 -12.21 -8.86
N TYR A 238 3.76 -11.79 -7.65
CA TYR A 238 5.05 -11.15 -7.36
C TYR A 238 6.25 -12.10 -7.52
N GLU A 239 6.07 -13.40 -7.26
CA GLU A 239 7.13 -14.43 -7.39
C GLU A 239 7.29 -14.96 -8.82
N ASP A 240 6.35 -14.69 -9.70
CA ASP A 240 6.33 -15.25 -11.04
C ASP A 240 7.44 -14.64 -11.92
N ASP A 241 8.10 -15.49 -12.69
CA ASP A 241 9.15 -15.07 -13.63
C ASP A 241 8.62 -14.12 -14.72
N GLN A 242 7.32 -14.20 -15.03
CA GLN A 242 6.66 -13.35 -16.02
C GLN A 242 6.26 -11.97 -15.45
N LYS A 243 6.56 -11.66 -14.19
CA LYS A 243 6.20 -10.37 -13.57
C LYS A 243 6.74 -9.16 -14.33
N MET A 244 7.94 -9.28 -14.93
CA MET A 244 8.52 -8.17 -15.72
C MET A 244 7.74 -7.94 -17.01
N GLY A 245 7.27 -9.00 -17.66
CA GLY A 245 6.35 -8.91 -18.78
C GLY A 245 5.04 -8.20 -18.40
N LEU A 246 4.47 -8.53 -17.24
CA LEU A 246 3.24 -7.90 -16.76
C LEU A 246 3.44 -6.43 -16.34
N LEU A 247 4.59 -6.06 -15.78
CA LEU A 247 4.97 -4.67 -15.52
C LEU A 247 5.05 -3.87 -16.82
N LEU A 248 5.65 -4.45 -17.88
CA LEU A 248 5.68 -3.82 -19.20
C LEU A 248 4.28 -3.69 -19.82
N VAL A 249 3.42 -4.70 -19.66
CA VAL A 249 2.00 -4.60 -20.08
C VAL A 249 1.32 -3.41 -19.40
N ASN A 250 1.47 -3.26 -18.09
CA ASN A 250 0.90 -2.13 -17.34
C ASN A 250 1.46 -0.78 -17.84
N GLY A 251 2.77 -0.70 -18.07
CA GLY A 251 3.44 0.51 -18.60
C GLY A 251 2.95 0.90 -19.99
N LEU A 252 2.89 -0.06 -20.91
CA LEU A 252 2.37 0.13 -22.27
C LEU A 252 0.89 0.48 -22.28
N LEU A 253 0.11 -0.10 -21.37
CA LEU A 253 -1.34 0.05 -21.33
C LEU A 253 -1.77 1.41 -20.79
N GLY A 254 -1.34 1.79 -19.56
CA GLY A 254 -1.91 2.96 -18.92
C GLY A 254 -1.08 3.62 -17.82
N ALA A 255 0.06 3.06 -17.39
CA ALA A 255 0.81 3.62 -16.26
C ALA A 255 1.65 4.86 -16.61
N PHE A 256 1.94 5.12 -17.88
CA PHE A 256 2.81 6.21 -18.31
C PHE A 256 2.13 7.16 -19.32
N PRO A 257 2.62 8.42 -19.47
CA PRO A 257 2.04 9.39 -20.43
C PRO A 257 2.08 8.95 -21.89
N HIS A 258 3.02 8.08 -22.28
CA HIS A 258 3.10 7.54 -23.65
C HIS A 258 2.26 6.26 -23.85
N SER A 259 1.52 5.83 -22.83
CA SER A 259 0.73 4.60 -22.85
C SER A 259 -0.43 4.66 -23.85
N LYS A 260 -0.91 3.48 -24.24
CA LYS A 260 -2.00 3.35 -25.21
C LYS A 260 -3.32 3.97 -24.73
N LEU A 261 -3.64 3.84 -23.44
CA LEU A 261 -4.83 4.48 -22.90
C LEU A 261 -4.73 5.99 -22.94
N PHE A 262 -3.58 6.54 -22.54
CA PHE A 262 -3.38 7.99 -22.55
C PHE A 262 -3.44 8.55 -23.99
N THR A 263 -2.68 7.97 -24.91
CA THR A 263 -2.59 8.46 -26.30
C THR A 263 -3.88 8.25 -27.08
N GLN A 264 -4.57 7.12 -26.92
CA GLN A 264 -5.77 6.83 -27.72
C GLN A 264 -7.06 7.38 -27.09
N VAL A 265 -7.26 7.24 -25.77
CA VAL A 265 -8.53 7.62 -25.13
C VAL A 265 -8.54 9.10 -24.76
N ARG A 266 -7.42 9.62 -24.21
CA ARG A 266 -7.33 11.01 -23.77
C ARG A 266 -6.93 11.97 -24.89
N GLU A 267 -5.78 11.72 -25.56
CA GLU A 267 -5.25 12.68 -26.53
C GLU A 267 -5.99 12.63 -27.87
N LYS A 268 -6.12 11.44 -28.46
CA LYS A 268 -6.68 11.29 -29.81
C LYS A 268 -8.20 11.42 -29.84
N GLU A 269 -8.89 10.73 -28.95
CA GLU A 269 -10.36 10.71 -28.94
C GLU A 269 -10.95 11.80 -28.03
N GLY A 270 -10.18 12.38 -27.12
CA GLY A 270 -10.63 13.42 -26.20
C GLY A 270 -11.76 13.00 -25.26
N LEU A 271 -11.86 11.68 -24.94
CA LEU A 271 -12.99 11.12 -24.23
C LEU A 271 -12.81 11.02 -22.70
N ALA A 272 -11.59 11.19 -22.23
CA ALA A 272 -11.27 11.12 -20.81
C ALA A 272 -10.35 12.27 -20.37
N TYR A 273 -10.64 12.85 -19.21
CA TYR A 273 -9.76 13.82 -18.56
C TYR A 273 -8.61 13.11 -17.83
N THR A 274 -8.94 11.99 -17.21
CA THR A 274 -7.98 11.11 -16.53
C THR A 274 -8.20 9.70 -17.04
N VAL A 275 -7.13 9.01 -17.40
CA VAL A 275 -7.15 7.58 -17.73
C VAL A 275 -5.83 6.97 -17.34
N SER A 276 -5.85 5.82 -16.65
CA SER A 276 -4.63 5.15 -16.21
C SER A 276 -4.89 3.65 -15.92
N SER A 277 -3.79 2.95 -15.65
CA SER A 277 -3.80 1.58 -15.13
C SER A 277 -2.94 1.45 -13.88
N HIS A 278 -3.35 0.57 -12.98
CA HIS A 278 -2.61 0.23 -11.76
C HIS A 278 -2.55 -1.28 -11.59
N LEU A 279 -1.34 -1.80 -11.40
CA LEU A 279 -1.08 -3.23 -11.23
C LEU A 279 -0.70 -3.53 -9.78
N ASP A 280 -1.43 -4.43 -9.14
CA ASP A 280 -1.11 -5.03 -7.84
C ASP A 280 -0.70 -6.49 -8.04
N LEU A 281 0.61 -6.74 -8.03
CA LEU A 281 1.18 -8.09 -8.16
C LEU A 281 0.93 -8.97 -6.91
N PHE A 282 0.71 -8.36 -5.75
CA PHE A 282 0.43 -9.11 -4.51
C PHE A 282 -0.99 -9.67 -4.46
N SER A 283 -1.90 -9.09 -5.27
CA SER A 283 -3.30 -9.51 -5.32
C SER A 283 -3.72 -10.04 -6.69
N GLY A 284 -2.80 -10.16 -7.66
CA GLY A 284 -3.11 -10.60 -9.02
C GLY A 284 -4.17 -9.72 -9.70
N PHE A 285 -4.08 -8.40 -9.53
CA PHE A 285 -5.10 -7.44 -9.91
C PHE A 285 -4.54 -6.30 -10.77
N LEU A 286 -5.12 -6.13 -11.95
CA LEU A 286 -4.89 -4.96 -12.78
C LEU A 286 -6.18 -4.14 -12.85
N ARG A 287 -6.13 -2.89 -12.40
CA ARG A 287 -7.19 -1.91 -12.51
C ARG A 287 -6.93 -0.99 -13.69
N LEU A 288 -7.96 -0.74 -14.50
CA LEU A 288 -8.03 0.37 -15.45
C LEU A 288 -9.12 1.33 -14.98
N PHE A 289 -8.86 2.63 -15.05
CA PHE A 289 -9.86 3.62 -14.68
C PHE A 289 -9.83 4.84 -15.59
N ALA A 290 -10.98 5.50 -15.75
CA ALA A 290 -11.12 6.71 -16.54
C ALA A 290 -12.21 7.64 -15.98
N GLY A 291 -11.90 8.94 -15.92
CA GLY A 291 -12.86 10.03 -15.69
C GLY A 291 -13.42 10.51 -17.01
N ILE A 292 -14.73 10.36 -17.23
CA ILE A 292 -15.36 10.51 -18.54
C ILE A 292 -16.72 11.23 -18.45
N ASN A 293 -17.22 11.69 -19.58
CA ASN A 293 -18.63 12.09 -19.70
C ASN A 293 -19.54 10.83 -19.71
N ARG A 294 -20.68 10.90 -19.02
CA ARG A 294 -21.64 9.80 -18.87
C ARG A 294 -22.00 9.11 -20.19
N GLN A 295 -22.30 9.88 -21.22
CA GLN A 295 -22.67 9.39 -22.56
C GLN A 295 -21.57 8.57 -23.25
N ASN A 296 -20.32 8.72 -22.83
CA ASN A 296 -19.17 8.06 -23.45
C ASN A 296 -18.85 6.68 -22.82
N ARG A 297 -19.60 6.23 -21.81
CA ARG A 297 -19.37 4.96 -21.07
C ARG A 297 -19.05 3.79 -22.01
N ASN A 298 -19.93 3.48 -22.94
CA ASN A 298 -19.78 2.30 -23.79
C ASN A 298 -18.60 2.44 -24.77
N LYS A 299 -18.39 3.65 -25.30
CA LYS A 299 -17.28 3.93 -26.23
C LYS A 299 -15.94 3.82 -25.51
N VAL A 300 -15.80 4.39 -24.30
CA VAL A 300 -14.57 4.32 -23.52
C VAL A 300 -14.30 2.90 -23.02
N ARG A 301 -15.32 2.19 -22.49
CA ARG A 301 -15.19 0.76 -22.11
C ARG A 301 -14.62 -0.07 -23.26
N LYS A 302 -15.17 0.09 -24.46
CA LYS A 302 -14.69 -0.61 -25.66
C LYS A 302 -13.25 -0.23 -25.99
N LEU A 303 -12.94 1.07 -26.03
CA LEU A 303 -11.60 1.55 -26.36
C LEU A 303 -10.56 1.02 -25.36
N MET A 304 -10.84 1.06 -24.05
CA MET A 304 -9.93 0.56 -23.02
C MET A 304 -9.65 -0.94 -23.22
N ASN A 305 -10.68 -1.73 -23.48
CA ASN A 305 -10.52 -3.14 -23.77
C ASN A 305 -9.77 -3.40 -25.09
N ASP A 306 -10.02 -2.60 -26.13
CA ASP A 306 -9.34 -2.72 -27.42
C ASP A 306 -7.83 -2.42 -27.31
N GLN A 307 -7.41 -1.50 -26.40
CA GLN A 307 -5.99 -1.27 -26.15
C GLN A 307 -5.30 -2.47 -25.49
N LEU A 308 -5.95 -3.12 -24.51
CA LEU A 308 -5.41 -4.36 -23.94
C LEU A 308 -5.35 -5.48 -25.00
N LEU A 309 -6.39 -5.61 -25.82
CA LEU A 309 -6.42 -6.56 -26.94
C LEU A 309 -5.30 -6.24 -27.97
N ALA A 310 -5.00 -4.99 -28.20
CA ALA A 310 -3.89 -4.61 -29.07
C ALA A 310 -2.55 -5.12 -28.50
N ILE A 311 -2.31 -5.00 -27.19
CA ILE A 311 -1.10 -5.55 -26.55
C ILE A 311 -1.08 -7.08 -26.64
N LYS A 312 -2.19 -7.76 -26.33
CA LYS A 312 -2.30 -9.24 -26.46
C LYS A 312 -1.93 -9.75 -27.85
N ASN A 313 -2.28 -8.98 -28.88
CA ASN A 313 -2.03 -9.31 -30.29
C ASN A 313 -0.70 -8.74 -30.82
N GLY A 314 0.19 -8.25 -29.97
CA GLY A 314 1.49 -7.71 -30.35
C GLY A 314 1.42 -6.42 -31.19
N ARG A 315 0.33 -5.66 -31.10
CA ARG A 315 0.15 -4.39 -31.82
C ARG A 315 0.77 -3.23 -31.03
N PHE A 316 2.08 -3.28 -30.90
CA PHE A 316 2.92 -2.22 -30.31
C PHE A 316 4.28 -2.25 -31.00
N THR A 317 4.97 -1.13 -30.99
CA THR A 317 6.27 -0.94 -31.64
C THR A 317 7.41 -1.18 -30.65
N ASP A 318 8.60 -1.47 -31.18
CA ASP A 318 9.81 -1.58 -30.36
C ASP A 318 10.14 -0.25 -29.66
N SER A 319 9.81 0.87 -30.30
CA SER A 319 9.97 2.22 -29.68
C SER A 319 9.10 2.38 -28.43
N GLU A 320 7.81 1.95 -28.46
CA GLU A 320 6.93 1.98 -27.28
C GLU A 320 7.47 1.09 -26.17
N VAL A 321 7.97 -0.12 -26.51
CA VAL A 321 8.58 -1.04 -25.55
C VAL A 321 9.83 -0.42 -24.91
N ASN A 322 10.76 0.07 -25.72
CA ASN A 322 12.01 0.65 -25.23
C ASN A 322 11.75 1.88 -24.35
N GLN A 323 10.81 2.75 -24.72
CA GLN A 323 10.40 3.90 -23.89
C GLN A 323 9.80 3.42 -22.55
N THR A 324 8.99 2.36 -22.57
CA THR A 324 8.40 1.79 -21.34
C THR A 324 9.46 1.16 -20.44
N LYS A 325 10.41 0.39 -21.03
CA LYS A 325 11.54 -0.18 -20.27
C LYS A 325 12.36 0.92 -19.59
N GLU A 326 12.68 1.99 -20.31
CA GLU A 326 13.43 3.10 -19.74
C GLU A 326 12.69 3.79 -18.59
N MET A 327 11.36 3.98 -18.70
CA MET A 327 10.56 4.55 -17.62
C MET A 327 10.55 3.63 -16.38
N ILE A 328 10.36 2.33 -16.55
CA ILE A 328 10.39 1.37 -15.44
C ILE A 328 11.79 1.34 -14.81
N ARG A 329 12.86 1.28 -15.62
CA ARG A 329 14.25 1.31 -15.16
C ARG A 329 14.54 2.55 -14.31
N ARG A 330 14.11 3.73 -14.76
CA ARG A 330 14.26 4.98 -13.98
C ARG A 330 13.50 4.92 -12.66
N THR A 331 12.28 4.40 -12.65
CA THR A 331 11.50 4.22 -11.42
C THR A 331 12.23 3.29 -10.44
N MET A 332 12.79 2.19 -10.94
CA MET A 332 13.59 1.26 -10.13
C MET A 332 14.84 1.92 -9.56
N LEU A 333 15.58 2.70 -10.37
CA LEU A 333 16.77 3.42 -9.91
C LEU A 333 16.43 4.48 -8.85
N LEU A 334 15.37 5.27 -9.07
CA LEU A 334 14.91 6.27 -8.09
C LEU A 334 14.45 5.64 -6.76
N SER A 335 13.99 4.39 -6.78
CA SER A 335 13.63 3.68 -5.57
C SER A 335 14.83 3.37 -4.64
N GLN A 336 16.07 3.45 -5.15
CA GLN A 336 17.29 3.29 -4.34
C GLN A 336 17.55 4.45 -3.39
N ASP A 337 17.04 5.64 -3.72
CA ASP A 337 17.20 6.84 -2.89
C ASP A 337 16.02 7.04 -1.92
N ASN A 338 14.99 6.21 -2.03
CA ASN A 338 13.81 6.27 -1.17
C ASN A 338 13.92 5.27 -0.01
N GLN A 339 13.94 5.77 1.22
CA GLN A 339 14.11 4.97 2.44
C GLN A 339 13.04 3.88 2.59
N ASP A 340 11.77 4.21 2.36
CA ASP A 340 10.66 3.26 2.48
C ASP A 340 10.76 2.15 1.43
N SER A 341 11.19 2.49 0.21
CA SER A 341 11.43 1.51 -0.86
C SER A 341 12.58 0.54 -0.54
N ILE A 342 13.62 1.03 0.10
CA ILE A 342 14.76 0.20 0.55
C ILE A 342 14.29 -0.76 1.64
N ILE A 343 13.61 -0.25 2.67
CA ILE A 343 13.06 -1.06 3.78
C ILE A 343 12.06 -2.09 3.24
N ASP A 344 11.19 -1.69 2.32
CA ASP A 344 10.21 -2.58 1.72
C ASP A 344 10.86 -3.72 0.92
N ARG A 345 11.90 -3.43 0.17
CA ARG A 345 12.67 -4.45 -0.57
C ARG A 345 13.35 -5.43 0.39
N GLU A 346 13.96 -4.96 1.48
CA GLU A 346 14.53 -5.83 2.51
C GLU A 346 13.44 -6.67 3.20
N TYR A 347 12.28 -6.08 3.50
CA TYR A 347 11.15 -6.84 4.03
C TYR A 347 10.70 -7.94 3.07
N LEU A 348 10.53 -7.63 1.79
CA LEU A 348 10.13 -8.61 0.78
C LEU A 348 11.18 -9.71 0.60
N SER A 349 12.47 -9.39 0.80
CA SER A 349 13.56 -10.37 0.73
C SER A 349 13.44 -11.51 1.77
N LEU A 350 12.74 -11.25 2.87
CA LEU A 350 12.47 -12.25 3.91
C LEU A 350 11.46 -13.33 3.45
N PHE A 351 10.67 -13.04 2.43
CA PHE A 351 9.67 -13.96 1.88
C PHE A 351 10.14 -14.60 0.57
N PHE A 352 10.77 -13.81 -0.30
CA PHE A 352 11.07 -14.21 -1.69
C PHE A 352 12.56 -14.48 -1.94
N GLY A 353 13.41 -14.22 -0.95
CA GLY A 353 14.86 -14.34 -1.07
C GLY A 353 15.50 -13.10 -1.72
N LYS A 354 16.75 -12.82 -1.34
CA LYS A 354 17.49 -11.60 -1.75
C LYS A 354 17.76 -11.54 -3.25
N SER A 355 18.06 -12.67 -3.88
CA SER A 355 18.38 -12.74 -5.31
C SER A 355 17.24 -12.33 -6.23
N VAL A 356 16.00 -12.47 -5.78
CA VAL A 356 14.79 -12.10 -6.57
C VAL A 356 14.57 -10.58 -6.59
N LEU A 357 15.25 -9.86 -5.71
CA LEU A 357 15.01 -8.42 -5.45
C LEU A 357 16.28 -7.57 -5.66
N ASP A 358 17.37 -8.19 -6.08
CA ASP A 358 18.55 -7.46 -6.50
C ASP A 358 18.24 -6.57 -7.71
N LEU A 359 18.53 -5.28 -7.57
CA LEU A 359 18.09 -4.29 -8.57
C LEU A 359 18.74 -4.50 -9.92
N ASP A 360 20.03 -4.84 -9.94
CA ASP A 360 20.75 -5.07 -11.19
C ASP A 360 20.16 -6.28 -11.92
N THR A 361 19.90 -7.36 -11.19
CA THR A 361 19.21 -8.54 -11.70
C THR A 361 17.79 -8.19 -12.23
N LEU A 362 17.04 -7.36 -11.54
CA LEU A 362 15.70 -6.92 -11.98
C LEU A 362 15.78 -6.09 -13.26
N ILE A 363 16.75 -5.19 -13.36
CA ILE A 363 16.98 -4.37 -14.58
C ILE A 363 17.41 -5.27 -15.74
N GLU A 364 18.35 -6.19 -15.52
CA GLU A 364 18.77 -7.14 -16.56
C GLU A 364 17.58 -7.98 -17.05
N ARG A 365 16.75 -8.46 -16.13
CA ARG A 365 15.55 -9.23 -16.48
C ARG A 365 14.53 -8.40 -17.25
N LEU A 366 14.35 -7.12 -16.88
CA LEU A 366 13.50 -6.18 -17.62
C LEU A 366 13.99 -6.01 -19.07
N GLU A 367 15.29 -5.86 -19.28
CA GLU A 367 15.86 -5.70 -20.61
C GLU A 367 15.71 -6.95 -21.48
N GLN A 368 15.72 -8.13 -20.90
CA GLN A 368 15.56 -9.41 -21.59
C GLN A 368 14.12 -9.70 -22.04
N VAL A 369 13.12 -9.01 -21.48
CA VAL A 369 11.71 -9.22 -21.86
C VAL A 369 11.52 -8.91 -23.34
N ASP A 370 11.04 -9.92 -24.08
CA ASP A 370 10.73 -9.83 -25.49
C ASP A 370 9.23 -9.58 -25.74
N LYS A 371 8.90 -9.40 -27.02
CA LYS A 371 7.52 -9.16 -27.47
C LYS A 371 6.58 -10.32 -27.13
N ASP A 372 7.06 -11.55 -27.25
CA ASP A 372 6.24 -12.74 -27.00
C ASP A 372 5.92 -12.89 -25.52
N GLU A 373 6.86 -12.55 -24.63
CA GLU A 373 6.62 -12.53 -23.20
C GLU A 373 5.58 -11.47 -22.83
N ILE A 374 5.65 -10.25 -23.40
CA ILE A 374 4.65 -9.20 -23.18
C ILE A 374 3.26 -9.72 -23.63
N CYS A 375 3.16 -10.34 -24.79
CA CYS A 375 1.89 -10.90 -25.29
C CYS A 375 1.36 -12.02 -24.39
N ARG A 376 2.24 -12.91 -23.91
CA ARG A 376 1.85 -13.99 -22.96
C ARG A 376 1.35 -13.39 -21.63
N ALA A 377 2.09 -12.45 -21.07
CA ALA A 377 1.70 -11.77 -19.83
C ALA A 377 0.37 -11.03 -19.99
N ALA A 378 0.18 -10.30 -21.10
CA ALA A 378 -1.10 -9.65 -21.40
C ALA A 378 -2.26 -10.65 -21.53
N SER A 379 -2.00 -11.84 -22.10
CA SER A 379 -3.01 -12.89 -22.30
C SER A 379 -3.50 -13.52 -20.99
N SER A 380 -2.70 -13.46 -19.91
CA SER A 380 -3.13 -13.88 -18.57
C SER A 380 -4.27 -13.02 -18.01
N LEU A 381 -4.35 -11.76 -18.44
CA LEU A 381 -5.32 -10.79 -17.94
C LEU A 381 -6.74 -11.10 -18.42
N LYS A 382 -7.68 -11.31 -17.50
CA LYS A 382 -9.08 -11.60 -17.77
C LYS A 382 -9.99 -10.63 -17.03
N LEU A 383 -10.87 -9.95 -17.76
CA LEU A 383 -11.85 -9.03 -17.17
C LEU A 383 -12.77 -9.78 -16.21
N GLN A 384 -12.87 -9.29 -14.97
CA GLN A 384 -13.66 -9.92 -13.92
C GLN A 384 -14.69 -8.99 -13.28
N ALA A 385 -14.41 -7.69 -13.22
CA ALA A 385 -15.31 -6.71 -12.62
C ALA A 385 -15.34 -5.39 -13.42
N ILE A 386 -16.48 -4.72 -13.42
CA ILE A 386 -16.64 -3.37 -13.95
C ILE A 386 -17.47 -2.57 -12.94
N TYR A 387 -17.02 -1.38 -12.62
CA TYR A 387 -17.80 -0.43 -11.84
C TYR A 387 -17.96 0.88 -12.62
N PHE A 388 -19.14 1.42 -12.59
CA PHE A 388 -19.45 2.71 -13.21
C PHE A 388 -20.14 3.64 -12.22
N MET A 389 -19.45 4.70 -11.87
CA MET A 389 -20.06 5.79 -11.10
C MET A 389 -20.54 6.87 -12.05
N GLU A 390 -21.87 6.99 -12.14
CA GLU A 390 -22.54 7.93 -13.02
C GLU A 390 -22.61 9.30 -12.37
N GLY A 391 -21.97 10.30 -12.97
CA GLY A 391 -22.08 11.70 -12.56
C GLY A 391 -23.40 12.34 -12.97
N ALA A 392 -23.72 13.49 -12.38
CA ALA A 392 -24.81 14.34 -12.85
C ALA A 392 -24.50 14.89 -14.26
N GLU A 393 -25.55 15.25 -14.99
CA GLU A 393 -25.42 15.95 -16.27
C GLU A 393 -25.02 17.42 -16.07
#